data_78344a4f9f919df3a873fc294f3cb0ac
#
_entry.id   78344a4f9f919df3a873fc294f3cb0ac
#
_cell.length_a   1.000
_cell.length_b   1.000
_cell.length_c   1.000
_cell.angle_alpha   90.00
_cell.angle_beta   90.00
_cell.angle_gamma   90.00
#
_symmetry.space_group_name_H-M   'P 1'
#
loop_
_entity.id
_entity.type
_entity.pdbx_description
1 polymer ?
#
loop_
_entity_poly.entity_id
_entity_poly.type
_entity_poly.pdbx_seq_one_letter_code
_entity_poly.pdbx_strand_id
1 'polypeptide(L)'
;MLDPFQGNIAAWLKEDMEYKATWIYDRLQPMGFSGSYEIVKRAVHAIKEERQRIAYMRFETEPGFQSQVDFGEFQVENADGTILKLYLFSMILGYSRRIYSEFVERCDLPTFLDCHTRAFDYFGGVTEEILYDRMKNVYIRKIAGKDKFNDTLMGFALHYGFKPEVAPAYAAWVKGKVERPYHFIREGFWRGYGFICRETANRELLQWLQLKDERIHGTTHEVVLERFEREQPQLQALPPLAFDTSWRVYRKVCKDCTIRFEGNSYVVPHTLVGKDLVLRVKDKIMRIFEDDRLIVTYEIPEPKFMISPQKIAEIW
;
A
#
# COMPACT_ATOMS: atom_id res chain seq x y z
N MET A 1 -28.20 -30.38 25.44
CA MET A 1 -27.85 -31.20 24.25
C MET A 1 -26.40 -31.00 23.82
N LEU A 2 -25.88 -29.77 23.74
CA LEU A 2 -24.48 -29.49 23.42
C LEU A 2 -23.57 -29.32 24.65
N ASP A 3 -24.14 -29.07 25.83
CA ASP A 3 -23.40 -28.73 27.04
C ASP A 3 -22.30 -29.73 27.42
N PRO A 4 -22.52 -31.08 27.33
CA PRO A 4 -21.44 -32.03 27.61
C PRO A 4 -20.23 -31.94 26.68
N PHE A 5 -20.40 -31.34 25.49
CA PHE A 5 -19.39 -31.29 24.44
C PHE A 5 -18.74 -29.92 24.31
N GLN A 6 -19.22 -28.90 25.04
CA GLN A 6 -18.66 -27.55 24.96
C GLN A 6 -17.17 -27.50 25.33
N GLY A 7 -16.76 -28.30 26.32
CA GLY A 7 -15.36 -28.42 26.72
C GLY A 7 -14.46 -28.96 25.61
N ASN A 8 -14.95 -29.92 24.82
CA ASN A 8 -14.23 -30.51 23.71
C ASN A 8 -14.09 -29.47 22.53
N ILE A 9 -15.20 -28.78 22.25
CA ILE A 9 -15.20 -27.73 21.21
C ILE A 9 -14.21 -26.62 21.58
N ALA A 10 -14.23 -26.16 22.84
CA ALA A 10 -13.34 -25.15 23.34
C ALA A 10 -11.86 -25.58 23.34
N ALA A 11 -11.58 -26.86 23.66
CA ALA A 11 -10.24 -27.45 23.65
C ALA A 11 -9.69 -27.51 22.23
N TRP A 12 -10.46 -28.02 21.26
CA TRP A 12 -10.05 -28.07 19.85
C TRP A 12 -9.83 -26.69 19.27
N LEU A 13 -10.72 -25.73 19.51
CA LEU A 13 -10.54 -24.36 19.08
C LEU A 13 -9.41 -23.63 19.84
N LYS A 14 -8.95 -24.15 20.97
CA LYS A 14 -7.74 -23.67 21.65
C LYS A 14 -6.47 -24.20 20.99
N GLU A 15 -6.53 -25.43 20.48
CA GLU A 15 -5.42 -26.06 19.76
C GLU A 15 -5.24 -25.42 18.37
N ASP A 16 -6.34 -25.27 17.61
CA ASP A 16 -6.33 -24.61 16.31
C ASP A 16 -7.66 -23.88 16.05
N MET A 17 -7.58 -22.54 15.94
CA MET A 17 -8.75 -21.69 15.66
C MET A 17 -9.30 -21.86 14.23
N GLU A 18 -8.53 -22.47 13.32
CA GLU A 18 -8.95 -22.69 11.93
C GLU A 18 -9.85 -23.91 11.77
N TYR A 19 -10.03 -24.75 12.79
CA TYR A 19 -10.96 -25.88 12.70
C TYR A 19 -12.35 -25.42 12.30
N LYS A 20 -12.84 -26.02 11.20
CA LYS A 20 -14.18 -25.74 10.66
C LYS A 20 -15.26 -26.38 11.53
N ALA A 21 -16.41 -25.74 11.59
CA ALA A 21 -17.56 -26.28 12.32
C ALA A 21 -17.99 -27.68 11.79
N THR A 22 -17.78 -27.97 10.51
CA THR A 22 -17.99 -29.29 9.91
C THR A 22 -17.07 -30.33 10.51
N TRP A 23 -15.78 -30.04 10.61
CA TRP A 23 -14.79 -30.94 11.20
C TRP A 23 -15.09 -31.24 12.68
N ILE A 24 -15.50 -30.22 13.43
CA ILE A 24 -15.91 -30.37 14.84
C ILE A 24 -17.19 -31.21 14.95
N TYR A 25 -18.17 -30.96 14.09
CA TYR A 25 -19.41 -31.71 14.05
C TYR A 25 -19.17 -33.22 13.82
N ASP A 26 -18.35 -33.54 12.80
CA ASP A 26 -18.01 -34.93 12.45
C ASP A 26 -17.31 -35.66 13.59
N ARG A 27 -16.54 -34.98 14.42
CA ARG A 27 -15.87 -35.57 15.59
C ARG A 27 -16.76 -35.70 16.81
N LEU A 28 -17.79 -34.89 16.95
CA LEU A 28 -18.75 -35.00 18.03
C LEU A 28 -19.73 -36.16 17.84
N GLN A 29 -20.05 -36.55 16.62
CA GLN A 29 -20.97 -37.64 16.32
C GLN A 29 -20.55 -38.99 16.95
N PRO A 30 -19.32 -39.48 16.76
CA PRO A 30 -18.88 -40.73 17.40
C PRO A 30 -18.77 -40.62 18.92
N MET A 31 -18.74 -39.39 19.47
CA MET A 31 -18.77 -39.15 20.91
C MET A 31 -20.20 -39.15 21.51
N GLY A 32 -21.22 -39.43 20.68
CA GLY A 32 -22.61 -39.51 21.08
C GLY A 32 -23.43 -38.22 20.91
N PHE A 33 -22.91 -37.23 20.17
CA PHE A 33 -23.67 -36.03 19.84
C PHE A 33 -24.73 -36.34 18.76
N SER A 34 -25.99 -36.13 19.10
CA SER A 34 -27.15 -36.36 18.21
C SER A 34 -27.84 -35.08 17.74
N GLY A 35 -27.25 -33.91 18.02
CA GLY A 35 -27.80 -32.63 17.65
C GLY A 35 -27.51 -32.24 16.17
N SER A 36 -28.13 -31.16 15.71
CA SER A 36 -27.92 -30.69 14.36
C SER A 36 -26.57 -29.95 14.17
N TYR A 37 -26.07 -29.94 12.92
CA TYR A 37 -24.88 -29.18 12.53
C TYR A 37 -25.00 -27.68 12.91
N GLU A 38 -26.19 -27.07 12.72
CA GLU A 38 -26.41 -25.64 12.99
C GLU A 38 -26.19 -25.27 14.48
N ILE A 39 -26.41 -26.22 15.42
CA ILE A 39 -26.13 -25.98 16.82
C ILE A 39 -24.63 -25.90 17.06
N VAL A 40 -23.85 -26.81 16.47
CA VAL A 40 -22.38 -26.82 16.56
C VAL A 40 -21.80 -25.59 15.88
N LYS A 41 -22.30 -25.24 14.70
CA LYS A 41 -21.87 -24.06 13.94
C LYS A 41 -22.05 -22.76 14.74
N ARG A 42 -23.20 -22.58 15.40
CA ARG A 42 -23.45 -21.44 16.29
C ARG A 42 -22.51 -21.41 17.49
N ALA A 43 -22.25 -22.54 18.12
CA ALA A 43 -21.34 -22.64 19.28
C ALA A 43 -19.89 -22.31 18.85
N VAL A 44 -19.43 -22.87 17.73
CA VAL A 44 -18.11 -22.57 17.16
C VAL A 44 -17.99 -21.08 16.83
N HIS A 45 -19.02 -20.50 16.23
CA HIS A 45 -19.05 -19.08 15.90
C HIS A 45 -18.98 -18.21 17.15
N ALA A 46 -19.79 -18.52 18.18
CA ALA A 46 -19.80 -17.79 19.45
C ALA A 46 -18.42 -17.82 20.16
N ILE A 47 -17.79 -19.00 20.22
CA ILE A 47 -16.44 -19.13 20.82
C ILE A 47 -15.40 -18.39 20.01
N LYS A 48 -15.47 -18.44 18.68
CA LYS A 48 -14.56 -17.68 17.80
C LYS A 48 -14.77 -16.17 17.94
N GLU A 49 -16.02 -15.70 17.98
CA GLU A 49 -16.33 -14.29 18.22
C GLU A 49 -15.90 -13.81 19.61
N GLU A 50 -16.14 -14.59 20.66
CA GLU A 50 -15.72 -14.23 22.02
C GLU A 50 -14.19 -14.14 22.12
N ARG A 51 -13.46 -15.08 21.54
CA ARG A 51 -12.00 -15.01 21.46
C ARG A 51 -11.52 -13.87 20.55
N GLN A 52 -12.21 -13.61 19.46
CA GLN A 52 -11.95 -12.42 18.65
C GLN A 52 -12.20 -11.13 19.45
N ARG A 53 -13.24 -11.06 20.29
CA ARG A 53 -13.47 -9.91 21.20
C ARG A 53 -12.37 -9.75 22.24
N ILE A 54 -11.85 -10.86 22.78
CA ILE A 54 -10.74 -10.84 23.75
C ILE A 54 -9.41 -10.52 23.03
N ALA A 55 -9.19 -11.00 21.80
CA ALA A 55 -8.06 -10.63 20.96
C ALA A 55 -8.19 -9.21 20.41
N TYR A 56 -9.35 -8.60 20.44
CA TYR A 56 -9.60 -7.17 20.20
C TYR A 56 -9.20 -6.30 21.42
N MET A 57 -8.21 -6.68 22.18
CA MET A 57 -7.43 -5.67 22.90
C MET A 57 -6.78 -4.81 21.84
N ARG A 58 -7.45 -3.69 21.54
CA ARG A 58 -6.97 -2.65 20.63
C ARG A 58 -5.58 -2.27 21.11
N PHE A 59 -4.57 -2.72 20.41
CA PHE A 59 -3.23 -2.20 20.62
C PHE A 59 -3.28 -0.74 20.20
N GLU A 60 -3.54 0.15 21.15
CA GLU A 60 -3.21 1.55 20.97
C GLU A 60 -1.69 1.59 20.80
N THR A 61 -1.24 2.08 19.67
CA THR A 61 0.18 2.27 19.42
C THR A 61 0.64 3.55 20.10
N GLU A 62 1.85 3.55 20.63
CA GLU A 62 2.47 4.77 21.13
C GLU A 62 2.61 5.82 20.00
N PRO A 63 2.66 7.11 20.36
CA PRO A 63 2.88 8.17 19.38
C PRO A 63 4.17 7.94 18.57
N GLY A 64 4.09 8.06 17.25
CA GLY A 64 5.22 7.90 16.35
C GLY A 64 5.68 6.47 16.12
N PHE A 65 5.08 5.46 16.79
CA PHE A 65 5.53 4.07 16.70
C PHE A 65 5.17 3.43 15.35
N GLN A 66 3.89 3.44 14.96
CA GLN A 66 3.45 2.67 13.79
C GLN A 66 2.47 3.44 12.91
N SER A 67 2.69 3.35 11.60
CA SER A 67 1.68 3.67 10.59
C SER A 67 1.27 2.41 9.82
N GLN A 68 0.14 2.48 9.14
CA GLN A 68 -0.36 1.39 8.30
C GLN A 68 -0.65 1.90 6.90
N VAL A 69 -0.33 1.08 5.89
CA VAL A 69 -0.48 1.42 4.48
C VAL A 69 -1.36 0.41 3.76
N ASP A 70 -2.26 0.91 2.93
CA ASP A 70 -3.10 0.11 2.06
C ASP A 70 -3.26 0.74 0.68
N PHE A 71 -3.62 -0.11 -0.31
CA PHE A 71 -3.94 0.29 -1.67
C PHE A 71 -5.34 -0.24 -2.03
N GLY A 72 -6.24 0.67 -2.38
CA GLY A 72 -7.58 0.34 -2.86
C GLY A 72 -7.72 0.59 -4.35
N GLU A 73 -8.61 -0.13 -5.02
CA GLU A 73 -8.91 0.05 -6.44
C GLU A 73 -10.24 0.79 -6.61
N PHE A 74 -10.27 1.80 -7.49
CA PHE A 74 -11.44 2.55 -7.90
C PHE A 74 -11.60 2.49 -9.41
N GLN A 75 -12.84 2.46 -9.86
CA GLN A 75 -13.18 2.58 -11.26
C GLN A 75 -13.99 3.86 -11.45
N VAL A 76 -13.65 4.61 -12.46
CA VAL A 76 -14.30 5.87 -12.84
C VAL A 76 -14.73 5.77 -14.28
N GLU A 77 -15.96 6.13 -14.54
CA GLU A 77 -16.46 6.30 -15.90
C GLU A 77 -16.25 7.76 -16.33
N ASN A 78 -15.49 7.96 -17.38
CA ASN A 78 -15.30 9.26 -18.00
C ASN A 78 -16.54 9.69 -18.77
N ALA A 79 -16.62 10.97 -19.13
CA ALA A 79 -17.72 11.53 -19.91
C ALA A 79 -17.89 10.89 -21.30
N ASP A 80 -16.86 10.24 -21.84
CA ASP A 80 -16.86 9.50 -23.11
C ASP A 80 -17.25 8.02 -22.95
N GLY A 81 -17.61 7.58 -21.73
CA GLY A 81 -17.97 6.19 -21.41
C GLY A 81 -16.76 5.26 -21.22
N THR A 82 -15.52 5.77 -21.28
CA THR A 82 -14.34 4.97 -20.98
C THR A 82 -14.19 4.77 -19.47
N ILE A 83 -13.81 3.55 -19.06
CA ILE A 83 -13.54 3.25 -17.64
C ILE A 83 -12.06 3.49 -17.35
N LEU A 84 -11.81 4.50 -16.52
CA LEU A 84 -10.49 4.77 -15.97
C LEU A 84 -10.33 3.99 -14.65
N LYS A 85 -9.24 3.27 -14.53
CA LYS A 85 -8.84 2.60 -13.29
C LYS A 85 -7.90 3.48 -12.50
N LEU A 86 -8.29 3.81 -11.27
CA LEU A 86 -7.47 4.54 -10.31
C LEU A 86 -7.17 3.65 -9.11
N TYR A 87 -6.07 3.92 -8.46
CA TYR A 87 -5.69 3.30 -7.20
C TYR A 87 -5.65 4.36 -6.10
N LEU A 88 -6.20 4.06 -4.94
CA LEU A 88 -6.13 4.90 -3.77
C LEU A 88 -5.00 4.40 -2.86
N PHE A 89 -3.96 5.18 -2.71
CA PHE A 89 -2.99 5.00 -1.63
C PHE A 89 -3.55 5.60 -0.36
N SER A 90 -3.40 4.90 0.76
CA SER A 90 -3.77 5.42 2.08
C SER A 90 -2.72 5.05 3.10
N MET A 91 -2.25 6.03 3.88
CA MET A 91 -1.40 5.85 5.05
C MET A 91 -2.11 6.46 6.26
N ILE A 92 -2.24 5.69 7.33
CA ILE A 92 -2.83 6.12 8.60
C ILE A 92 -1.82 6.00 9.73
N LEU A 93 -1.68 7.05 10.53
CA LEU A 93 -0.89 7.01 11.75
C LEU A 93 -1.60 6.21 12.83
N GLY A 94 -0.87 5.32 13.49
CA GLY A 94 -1.43 4.36 14.44
C GLY A 94 -1.98 4.99 15.72
N TYR A 95 -1.41 6.08 16.20
CA TYR A 95 -1.84 6.78 17.40
C TYR A 95 -2.89 7.84 17.12
N SER A 96 -2.60 8.85 16.30
CA SER A 96 -3.53 9.96 16.03
C SER A 96 -4.73 9.57 15.17
N ARG A 97 -4.60 8.54 14.33
CA ARG A 97 -5.55 8.18 13.28
C ARG A 97 -5.59 9.18 12.13
N ARG A 98 -4.63 10.08 12.04
CA ARG A 98 -4.51 10.99 10.92
C ARG A 98 -4.22 10.23 9.64
N ILE A 99 -4.90 10.60 8.55
CA ILE A 99 -4.86 9.91 7.28
C ILE A 99 -4.25 10.80 6.22
N TYR A 100 -3.32 10.25 5.44
CA TYR A 100 -2.95 10.76 4.13
C TYR A 100 -3.47 9.80 3.07
N SER A 101 -4.10 10.33 2.02
CA SER A 101 -4.52 9.50 0.89
C SER A 101 -4.47 10.28 -0.42
N GLU A 102 -4.19 9.55 -1.49
CA GLU A 102 -4.16 10.10 -2.85
C GLU A 102 -4.54 9.05 -3.90
N PHE A 103 -5.16 9.50 -4.97
CA PHE A 103 -5.42 8.69 -6.15
C PHE A 103 -4.22 8.71 -7.10
N VAL A 104 -3.85 7.54 -7.61
CA VAL A 104 -2.79 7.35 -8.59
C VAL A 104 -3.26 6.43 -9.71
N GLU A 105 -2.65 6.54 -10.89
CA GLU A 105 -3.02 5.74 -12.06
C GLU A 105 -2.32 4.37 -12.10
N ARG A 106 -1.25 4.20 -11.33
CA ARG A 106 -0.42 2.99 -11.33
C ARG A 106 -0.23 2.48 -9.91
N CYS A 107 -0.18 1.14 -9.78
CA CYS A 107 0.12 0.46 -8.53
C CYS A 107 1.45 -0.30 -8.65
N ASP A 108 2.47 0.37 -9.23
CA ASP A 108 3.84 -0.16 -9.28
C ASP A 108 4.68 0.31 -8.09
N LEU A 109 5.85 -0.30 -7.91
CA LEU A 109 6.72 0.01 -6.77
C LEU A 109 7.20 1.48 -6.77
N PRO A 110 7.66 2.08 -7.89
CA PRO A 110 8.04 3.49 -7.90
C PRO A 110 6.91 4.42 -7.45
N THR A 111 5.70 4.26 -8.00
CA THR A 111 4.52 5.03 -7.59
C THR A 111 4.19 4.84 -6.11
N PHE A 112 4.29 3.60 -5.62
CA PHE A 112 4.08 3.27 -4.22
C PHE A 112 5.06 4.00 -3.29
N LEU A 113 6.35 4.04 -3.64
CA LEU A 113 7.38 4.75 -2.89
C LEU A 113 7.20 6.28 -2.95
N ASP A 114 6.78 6.80 -4.11
CA ASP A 114 6.45 8.23 -4.25
C ASP A 114 5.27 8.64 -3.36
N CYS A 115 4.24 7.81 -3.26
CA CYS A 115 3.13 8.05 -2.33
C CYS A 115 3.61 8.11 -0.87
N HIS A 116 4.54 7.22 -0.47
CA HIS A 116 5.13 7.27 0.86
C HIS A 116 5.89 8.58 1.10
N THR A 117 6.71 9.00 0.16
CA THR A 117 7.46 10.26 0.27
C THR A 117 6.50 11.44 0.50
N ARG A 118 5.43 11.54 -0.28
CA ARG A 118 4.41 12.58 -0.10
C ARG A 118 3.65 12.46 1.21
N ALA A 119 3.38 11.24 1.67
CA ALA A 119 2.76 11.01 2.99
C ALA A 119 3.70 11.45 4.13
N PHE A 120 4.98 11.16 4.05
CA PHE A 120 5.98 11.58 5.03
C PHE A 120 6.10 13.10 5.08
N ASP A 121 6.12 13.77 3.92
CA ASP A 121 6.11 15.23 3.83
C ASP A 121 4.83 15.81 4.47
N TYR A 122 3.66 15.21 4.22
CA TYR A 122 2.38 15.63 4.82
C TYR A 122 2.34 15.49 6.33
N PHE A 123 2.91 14.43 6.88
CA PHE A 123 3.00 14.23 8.33
C PHE A 123 4.16 15.00 8.97
N GLY A 124 5.14 15.41 8.18
CA GLY A 124 6.35 16.07 8.67
C GLY A 124 7.33 15.10 9.34
N GLY A 125 7.25 13.81 9.05
CA GLY A 125 8.12 12.78 9.63
C GLY A 125 7.66 11.35 9.32
N VAL A 126 8.36 10.37 9.91
CA VAL A 126 8.17 8.95 9.66
C VAL A 126 8.00 8.19 10.98
N THR A 127 7.09 7.23 11.03
CA THR A 127 6.93 6.33 12.19
C THR A 127 8.06 5.29 12.24
N GLU A 128 8.32 4.70 13.42
CA GLU A 128 9.36 3.67 13.59
C GLU A 128 9.08 2.42 12.75
N GLU A 129 7.80 2.04 12.64
CA GLU A 129 7.35 0.89 11.86
C GLU A 129 6.26 1.29 10.86
N ILE A 130 6.27 0.63 9.69
CA ILE A 130 5.17 0.73 8.73
C ILE A 130 4.62 -0.66 8.46
N LEU A 131 3.34 -0.86 8.77
CA LEU A 131 2.64 -2.11 8.57
C LEU A 131 2.00 -2.14 7.17
N TYR A 132 2.33 -3.16 6.42
CA TYR A 132 1.82 -3.42 5.08
C TYR A 132 0.90 -4.63 5.02
N ASP A 133 0.01 -4.66 4.03
CA ASP A 133 -0.58 -5.92 3.59
C ASP A 133 0.45 -6.73 2.77
N ARG A 134 0.13 -8.00 2.52
CA ARG A 134 0.93 -8.91 1.67
C ARG A 134 0.82 -8.55 0.18
N MET A 135 1.11 -7.30 -0.15
CA MET A 135 1.16 -6.84 -1.54
C MET A 135 2.42 -7.39 -2.23
N LYS A 136 2.29 -7.83 -3.50
CA LYS A 136 3.41 -8.40 -4.28
C LYS A 136 4.58 -7.41 -4.46
N ASN A 137 4.29 -6.10 -4.46
CA ASN A 137 5.30 -5.06 -4.60
C ASN A 137 6.14 -4.87 -3.33
N VAL A 138 5.62 -5.27 -2.18
CA VAL A 138 6.22 -5.10 -0.85
C VAL A 138 6.81 -6.41 -0.34
N TYR A 139 5.97 -7.45 -0.31
CA TYR A 139 6.30 -8.75 0.28
C TYR A 139 6.58 -9.78 -0.80
N ILE A 140 7.75 -10.42 -0.76
CA ILE A 140 8.13 -11.45 -1.72
C ILE A 140 7.70 -12.83 -1.22
N ARG A 141 8.19 -13.23 -0.05
CA ARG A 141 7.90 -14.55 0.56
C ARG A 141 8.46 -14.63 1.97
N LYS A 142 8.15 -15.73 2.67
CA LYS A 142 8.80 -16.09 3.94
C LYS A 142 9.97 -17.05 3.68
N ILE A 143 11.15 -16.74 4.21
CA ILE A 143 12.36 -17.56 4.08
C ILE A 143 12.89 -17.84 5.48
N ALA A 144 13.02 -19.12 5.84
CA ALA A 144 13.52 -19.54 7.17
C ALA A 144 12.80 -18.81 8.34
N GLY A 145 11.48 -18.66 8.26
CA GLY A 145 10.68 -18.00 9.30
C GLY A 145 10.71 -16.47 9.27
N LYS A 146 11.53 -15.83 8.41
CA LYS A 146 11.62 -14.37 8.27
C LYS A 146 10.93 -13.90 7.00
N ASP A 147 10.23 -12.77 7.09
CA ASP A 147 9.60 -12.15 5.93
C ASP A 147 10.66 -11.49 5.04
N LYS A 148 10.61 -11.80 3.73
CA LYS A 148 11.47 -11.19 2.73
C LYS A 148 10.71 -10.13 1.97
N PHE A 149 11.18 -8.90 2.06
CA PHE A 149 10.67 -7.73 1.34
C PHE A 149 11.42 -7.51 0.02
N ASN A 150 10.86 -6.64 -0.81
CA ASN A 150 11.52 -6.16 -2.01
C ASN A 150 12.79 -5.36 -1.63
N ASP A 151 13.90 -5.60 -2.32
CA ASP A 151 15.20 -4.99 -1.98
C ASP A 151 15.18 -3.45 -2.14
N THR A 152 14.42 -2.92 -3.12
CA THR A 152 14.26 -1.46 -3.28
C THR A 152 13.46 -0.86 -2.11
N LEU A 153 12.41 -1.55 -1.65
CA LEU A 153 11.68 -1.13 -0.44
C LEU A 153 12.59 -1.16 0.79
N MET A 154 13.45 -2.16 0.92
CA MET A 154 14.40 -2.23 2.03
C MET A 154 15.41 -1.07 1.99
N GLY A 155 15.91 -0.71 0.80
CA GLY A 155 16.76 0.48 0.63
C GLY A 155 16.01 1.78 0.98
N PHE A 156 14.75 1.89 0.59
CA PHE A 156 13.87 3.01 0.93
C PHE A 156 13.62 3.09 2.45
N ALA A 157 13.31 1.96 3.08
CA ALA A 157 13.09 1.87 4.52
C ALA A 157 14.33 2.26 5.32
N LEU A 158 15.51 1.81 4.89
CA LEU A 158 16.78 2.19 5.50
C LEU A 158 17.06 3.70 5.37
N HIS A 159 16.75 4.28 4.20
CA HIS A 159 16.94 5.70 3.93
C HIS A 159 16.09 6.61 4.83
N TYR A 160 14.83 6.22 5.09
CA TYR A 160 13.89 6.96 5.94
C TYR A 160 13.88 6.51 7.40
N GLY A 161 14.63 5.45 7.75
CA GLY A 161 14.83 5.00 9.13
C GLY A 161 13.67 4.16 9.70
N PHE A 162 12.75 3.65 8.89
CA PHE A 162 11.64 2.83 9.39
C PHE A 162 11.83 1.33 9.16
N LYS A 163 11.13 0.53 9.94
CA LYS A 163 11.06 -0.92 9.80
C LYS A 163 9.79 -1.34 9.06
N PRO A 164 9.89 -1.99 7.89
CA PRO A 164 8.73 -2.56 7.23
C PRO A 164 8.26 -3.84 7.95
N GLU A 165 6.97 -3.92 8.24
CA GLU A 165 6.29 -5.07 8.83
C GLU A 165 5.14 -5.53 7.93
N VAL A 166 4.82 -6.82 7.95
CA VAL A 166 3.71 -7.40 7.19
C VAL A 166 2.68 -7.96 8.15
N ALA A 167 1.41 -7.62 7.91
CA ALA A 167 0.31 -8.18 8.68
C ALA A 167 0.35 -9.73 8.62
N PRO A 168 0.22 -10.43 9.77
CA PRO A 168 0.15 -11.88 9.78
C PRO A 168 -0.98 -12.37 8.89
N ALA A 169 -0.78 -13.55 8.25
CA ALA A 169 -1.85 -14.16 7.45
C ALA A 169 -3.08 -14.40 8.34
N TYR A 170 -4.25 -14.10 7.80
CA TYR A 170 -5.55 -14.27 8.49
C TYR A 170 -5.76 -13.40 9.74
N ALA A 171 -4.89 -12.44 10.01
CA ALA A 171 -5.03 -11.51 11.12
C ALA A 171 -5.80 -10.23 10.70
N ALA A 172 -7.04 -10.37 10.24
CA ALA A 172 -7.90 -9.25 9.84
C ALA A 172 -8.04 -8.19 10.96
N TRP A 173 -7.93 -8.62 12.22
CA TRP A 173 -7.99 -7.71 13.38
C TRP A 173 -6.78 -6.77 13.49
N VAL A 174 -5.60 -7.14 13.00
CA VAL A 174 -4.42 -6.26 12.98
C VAL A 174 -4.61 -5.15 11.95
N LYS A 175 -5.37 -5.41 10.89
CA LYS A 175 -5.74 -4.48 9.83
C LYS A 175 -6.91 -3.55 10.16
N GLY A 176 -7.59 -3.74 11.26
CA GLY A 176 -8.79 -2.95 11.60
C GLY A 176 -8.60 -1.44 11.62
N LYS A 177 -7.35 -0.96 11.54
CA LYS A 177 -7.01 0.45 11.39
C LYS A 177 -6.97 0.88 9.91
N VAL A 178 -6.63 0.00 8.95
CA VAL A 178 -6.40 0.34 7.53
C VAL A 178 -7.59 0.05 6.62
N GLU A 179 -8.36 -1.02 6.84
CA GLU A 179 -9.57 -1.30 6.05
C GLU A 179 -10.62 -0.18 6.21
N ARG A 180 -10.58 0.52 7.35
CA ARG A 180 -11.46 1.67 7.62
C ARG A 180 -11.19 2.88 6.75
N PRO A 181 -9.93 3.35 6.51
CA PRO A 181 -9.67 4.47 5.61
C PRO A 181 -10.22 4.28 4.21
N TYR A 182 -10.04 3.10 3.60
CA TYR A 182 -10.57 2.83 2.27
C TYR A 182 -12.11 2.94 2.24
N HIS A 183 -12.78 2.25 3.15
CA HIS A 183 -14.24 2.31 3.26
C HIS A 183 -14.72 3.73 3.63
N PHE A 184 -14.03 4.39 4.54
CA PHE A 184 -14.34 5.75 4.98
C PHE A 184 -14.25 6.75 3.82
N ILE A 185 -13.22 6.67 3.00
CA ILE A 185 -13.06 7.53 1.82
C ILE A 185 -14.08 7.16 0.74
N ARG A 186 -14.29 5.86 0.51
CA ARG A 186 -15.26 5.39 -0.48
C ARG A 186 -16.67 5.84 -0.18
N GLU A 187 -17.14 5.70 1.06
CA GLU A 187 -18.50 6.04 1.46
C GLU A 187 -18.68 7.53 1.78
N GLY A 188 -17.65 8.18 2.33
CA GLY A 188 -17.75 9.57 2.80
C GLY A 188 -17.33 10.62 1.80
N PHE A 189 -16.38 10.31 0.91
CA PHE A 189 -15.89 11.24 -0.10
C PHE A 189 -16.30 10.84 -1.51
N TRP A 190 -16.04 9.58 -1.90
CA TRP A 190 -16.16 9.14 -3.28
C TRP A 190 -17.60 8.90 -3.74
N ARG A 191 -18.46 8.39 -2.86
CA ARG A 191 -19.87 8.13 -3.21
C ARG A 191 -20.60 9.44 -3.57
N GLY A 192 -21.02 9.55 -4.82
CA GLY A 192 -21.65 10.76 -5.37
C GLY A 192 -20.66 11.86 -5.76
N TYR A 193 -19.34 11.59 -5.71
CA TYR A 193 -18.35 12.53 -6.19
C TYR A 193 -18.35 12.63 -7.71
N GLY A 194 -18.45 13.86 -8.23
CA GLY A 194 -18.35 14.14 -9.67
C GLY A 194 -16.89 14.20 -10.10
N PHE A 195 -16.33 13.08 -10.55
CA PHE A 195 -14.94 13.01 -10.99
C PHE A 195 -14.69 13.88 -12.24
N ILE A 196 -13.70 14.75 -12.18
CA ILE A 196 -13.24 15.61 -13.29
C ILE A 196 -11.89 15.12 -13.77
N CYS A 197 -10.90 15.14 -12.89
CA CYS A 197 -9.55 14.61 -13.15
C CYS A 197 -8.90 14.22 -11.82
N ARG A 198 -7.83 13.43 -11.90
CA ARG A 198 -7.09 12.93 -10.74
C ARG A 198 -6.56 14.06 -9.85
N GLU A 199 -6.00 15.11 -10.44
CA GLU A 199 -5.40 16.23 -9.72
C GLU A 199 -6.45 16.99 -8.89
N THR A 200 -7.63 17.21 -9.47
CA THR A 200 -8.76 17.83 -8.74
C THR A 200 -9.25 16.93 -7.63
N ALA A 201 -9.43 15.62 -7.91
CA ALA A 201 -9.86 14.64 -6.93
C ALA A 201 -8.88 14.57 -5.73
N ASN A 202 -7.57 14.59 -5.97
CA ASN A 202 -6.56 14.58 -4.91
C ASN A 202 -6.58 15.84 -4.06
N ARG A 203 -6.71 17.00 -4.69
CA ARG A 203 -6.79 18.28 -3.96
C ARG A 203 -8.03 18.30 -3.05
N GLU A 204 -9.19 17.90 -3.57
CA GLU A 204 -10.44 17.91 -2.82
C GLU A 204 -10.49 16.81 -1.75
N LEU A 205 -9.90 15.64 -2.02
CA LEU A 205 -9.74 14.58 -1.03
C LEU A 205 -8.90 15.06 0.15
N LEU A 206 -7.78 15.72 -0.12
CA LEU A 206 -6.90 16.23 0.93
C LEU A 206 -7.60 17.28 1.80
N GLN A 207 -8.33 18.23 1.18
CA GLN A 207 -9.14 19.20 1.90
C GLN A 207 -10.23 18.54 2.75
N TRP A 208 -10.90 17.52 2.21
CA TRP A 208 -11.91 16.76 2.93
C TRP A 208 -11.31 16.02 4.13
N LEU A 209 -10.12 15.40 3.99
CA LEU A 209 -9.43 14.72 5.09
C LEU A 209 -9.04 15.73 6.19
N GLN A 210 -8.53 16.91 5.83
CA GLN A 210 -8.21 17.96 6.79
C GLN A 210 -9.43 18.41 7.61
N LEU A 211 -10.61 18.57 6.99
CA LEU A 211 -11.85 18.84 7.70
C LEU A 211 -12.30 17.69 8.62
N LYS A 212 -11.90 16.44 8.29
CA LYS A 212 -12.18 15.29 9.16
C LYS A 212 -11.24 15.21 10.36
N ASP A 213 -10.01 15.73 10.23
CA ASP A 213 -9.04 15.78 11.34
C ASP A 213 -9.54 16.64 12.52
N GLU A 214 -10.43 17.61 12.27
CA GLU A 214 -11.06 18.45 13.30
C GLU A 214 -12.18 17.74 14.09
N ARG A 215 -12.54 16.51 13.70
CA ARG A 215 -13.64 15.77 14.33
C ARG A 215 -13.16 14.79 15.38
N ILE A 216 -14.05 14.51 16.34
CA ILE A 216 -13.82 13.44 17.32
C ILE A 216 -13.82 12.08 16.60
N HIS A 217 -12.75 11.33 16.76
CA HIS A 217 -12.63 9.99 16.19
C HIS A 217 -13.44 8.97 17.00
N GLY A 218 -14.30 8.20 16.33
CA GLY A 218 -15.26 7.28 16.96
C GLY A 218 -14.65 6.18 17.86
N THR A 219 -13.35 5.93 17.76
CA THR A 219 -12.67 4.90 18.57
C THR A 219 -11.86 5.49 19.71
N THR A 220 -11.12 6.59 19.43
CA THR A 220 -10.25 7.22 20.43
C THR A 220 -11.00 8.21 21.29
N HIS A 221 -12.19 8.66 20.84
CA HIS A 221 -13.02 9.69 21.50
C HIS A 221 -12.30 11.02 21.71
N GLU A 222 -11.26 11.27 20.92
CA GLU A 222 -10.48 12.51 20.90
C GLU A 222 -10.47 13.09 19.48
N VAL A 223 -10.15 14.38 19.37
CA VAL A 223 -9.97 15.06 18.08
C VAL A 223 -8.68 14.58 17.44
N VAL A 224 -8.76 14.19 16.14
CA VAL A 224 -7.60 13.63 15.41
C VAL A 224 -6.44 14.61 15.36
N LEU A 225 -6.72 15.90 15.11
CA LEU A 225 -5.71 16.94 15.02
C LEU A 225 -4.96 17.13 16.36
N GLU A 226 -5.67 17.16 17.50
CA GLU A 226 -5.06 17.29 18.83
C GLU A 226 -4.16 16.08 19.17
N ARG A 227 -4.58 14.88 18.76
CA ARG A 227 -3.74 13.68 18.90
C ARG A 227 -2.51 13.77 18.00
N PHE A 228 -2.66 14.28 16.79
CA PHE A 228 -1.54 14.44 15.87
C PHE A 228 -0.52 15.48 16.38
N GLU A 229 -0.94 16.57 16.97
CA GLU A 229 -0.04 17.53 17.60
C GLU A 229 0.85 16.90 18.69
N ARG A 230 0.33 15.91 19.40
CA ARG A 230 1.09 15.10 20.38
C ARG A 230 2.00 14.04 19.72
N GLU A 231 1.59 13.50 18.56
CA GLU A 231 2.33 12.46 17.84
C GLU A 231 3.46 13.05 16.98
N GLN A 232 3.24 14.19 16.34
CA GLN A 232 4.17 14.77 15.37
C GLN A 232 5.61 14.95 15.92
N PRO A 233 5.83 15.43 17.16
CA PRO A 233 7.18 15.55 17.72
C PRO A 233 7.90 14.21 17.95
N GLN A 234 7.16 13.09 17.94
CA GLN A 234 7.69 11.75 18.13
C GLN A 234 8.02 11.04 16.78
N LEU A 235 7.63 11.64 15.65
CA LEU A 235 8.00 11.13 14.35
C LEU A 235 9.49 11.33 14.10
N GLN A 236 10.10 10.35 13.41
CA GLN A 236 11.49 10.48 12.97
C GLN A 236 11.62 11.60 11.93
N ALA A 237 12.68 12.39 12.04
CA ALA A 237 12.94 13.49 11.11
C ALA A 237 13.17 12.99 9.68
N LEU A 238 12.70 13.74 8.70
CA LEU A 238 12.93 13.44 7.29
C LEU A 238 14.42 13.62 6.94
N PRO A 239 14.97 12.74 6.09
CA PRO A 239 16.33 12.93 5.57
C PRO A 239 16.39 14.20 4.72
N PRO A 240 17.57 14.87 4.63
CA PRO A 240 17.71 16.14 3.89
C PRO A 240 17.53 15.97 2.37
N LEU A 241 17.69 14.77 1.86
CA LEU A 241 17.48 14.42 0.45
C LEU A 241 16.41 13.33 0.35
N ALA A 242 15.46 13.51 -0.56
CA ALA A 242 14.48 12.49 -0.85
C ALA A 242 15.12 11.25 -1.52
N PHE A 243 14.57 10.07 -1.26
CA PHE A 243 15.00 8.85 -1.94
C PHE A 243 14.68 8.93 -3.44
N ASP A 244 15.59 8.44 -4.28
CA ASP A 244 15.36 8.36 -5.73
C ASP A 244 14.42 7.20 -6.06
N THR A 245 13.16 7.52 -6.20
CA THR A 245 12.08 6.57 -6.53
C THR A 245 11.95 6.31 -8.04
N SER A 246 12.85 6.84 -8.88
CA SER A 246 12.79 6.66 -10.32
C SER A 246 12.86 5.16 -10.69
N TRP A 247 12.06 4.79 -11.67
CA TRP A 247 12.13 3.44 -12.23
C TRP A 247 13.43 3.25 -12.98
N ARG A 248 14.24 2.30 -12.55
CA ARG A 248 15.55 1.99 -13.14
C ARG A 248 15.45 0.86 -14.14
N VAL A 249 15.84 1.12 -15.38
CA VAL A 249 15.81 0.13 -16.45
C VAL A 249 17.18 0.11 -17.13
N TYR A 250 17.74 -1.09 -17.28
CA TYR A 250 19.01 -1.27 -18.00
C TYR A 250 18.71 -1.55 -19.48
N ARG A 251 19.38 -0.83 -20.38
CA ARG A 251 19.23 -1.02 -21.82
C ARG A 251 20.58 -0.92 -22.51
N LYS A 252 20.80 -1.82 -23.47
CA LYS A 252 21.97 -1.80 -24.33
C LYS A 252 21.75 -0.84 -25.50
N VAL A 253 22.77 -0.05 -25.82
CA VAL A 253 22.75 0.86 -26.96
C VAL A 253 22.87 0.04 -28.25
N CYS A 254 21.92 0.23 -29.16
CA CYS A 254 21.90 -0.40 -30.47
C CYS A 254 22.97 0.18 -31.41
N LYS A 255 23.27 -0.53 -32.53
CA LYS A 255 24.26 -0.07 -33.54
C LYS A 255 23.86 1.21 -34.27
N ASP A 256 22.57 1.54 -34.24
CA ASP A 256 21.99 2.78 -34.81
C ASP A 256 22.03 3.95 -33.81
N CYS A 257 22.85 3.84 -32.75
CA CYS A 257 22.96 4.83 -31.67
C CYS A 257 21.65 5.09 -30.93
N THR A 258 20.76 4.09 -30.83
CA THR A 258 19.49 4.25 -30.13
C THR A 258 19.34 3.29 -28.95
N ILE A 259 18.47 3.70 -28.02
CA ILE A 259 17.94 2.86 -26.94
C ILE A 259 16.44 2.74 -27.13
N ARG A 260 15.90 1.53 -27.02
CA ARG A 260 14.45 1.27 -27.10
C ARG A 260 13.82 1.26 -25.72
N PHE A 261 12.78 2.06 -25.55
CA PHE A 261 12.01 2.12 -24.32
C PHE A 261 10.53 2.43 -24.62
N GLU A 262 9.61 1.62 -24.11
CA GLU A 262 8.14 1.75 -24.31
C GLU A 262 7.71 1.98 -25.77
N GLY A 263 8.31 1.21 -26.70
CA GLY A 263 7.99 1.29 -28.13
C GLY A 263 8.65 2.44 -28.87
N ASN A 264 9.32 3.36 -28.18
CA ASN A 264 10.05 4.50 -28.78
C ASN A 264 11.56 4.22 -28.85
N SER A 265 12.23 4.93 -29.75
CA SER A 265 13.70 4.91 -29.90
C SER A 265 14.27 6.29 -29.52
N TYR A 266 15.28 6.28 -28.67
CA TYR A 266 15.92 7.46 -28.11
C TYR A 266 17.39 7.48 -28.52
N VAL A 267 17.86 8.57 -29.14
CA VAL A 267 19.23 8.70 -29.64
C VAL A 267 20.20 8.97 -28.48
N VAL A 268 21.35 8.32 -28.50
CA VAL A 268 22.45 8.56 -27.57
C VAL A 268 23.76 8.72 -28.33
N PRO A 269 24.81 9.33 -27.75
CA PRO A 269 26.10 9.50 -28.43
C PRO A 269 26.65 8.16 -28.97
N HIS A 270 27.20 8.21 -30.17
CA HIS A 270 27.74 7.02 -30.86
C HIS A 270 28.86 6.31 -30.10
N THR A 271 29.58 7.02 -29.22
CA THR A 271 30.63 6.47 -28.36
C THR A 271 30.11 5.45 -27.32
N LEU A 272 28.79 5.39 -27.16
CA LEU A 272 28.11 4.50 -26.20
C LEU A 272 27.55 3.24 -26.85
N VAL A 273 27.69 3.08 -28.18
CA VAL A 273 27.21 1.88 -28.90
C VAL A 273 27.75 0.61 -28.25
N GLY A 274 26.86 -0.33 -27.99
CA GLY A 274 27.17 -1.61 -27.37
C GLY A 274 27.31 -1.60 -25.85
N LYS A 275 27.30 -0.42 -25.19
CA LYS A 275 27.31 -0.31 -23.73
C LYS A 275 25.91 -0.50 -23.15
N ASP A 276 25.84 -0.95 -21.89
CA ASP A 276 24.62 -0.99 -21.10
C ASP A 276 24.49 0.32 -20.31
N LEU A 277 23.38 1.01 -20.50
CA LEU A 277 23.10 2.28 -19.85
C LEU A 277 21.92 2.12 -18.88
N VAL A 278 21.86 2.98 -17.87
CA VAL A 278 20.77 3.04 -16.89
C VAL A 278 19.82 4.16 -17.27
N LEU A 279 18.56 3.80 -17.52
CA LEU A 279 17.47 4.72 -17.69
C LEU A 279 16.80 4.93 -16.32
N ARG A 280 16.71 6.17 -15.86
CA ARG A 280 15.93 6.55 -14.67
C ARG A 280 14.71 7.31 -15.14
N VAL A 281 13.54 6.70 -14.93
CA VAL A 281 12.26 7.24 -15.42
C VAL A 281 11.41 7.69 -14.26
N LYS A 282 10.98 8.95 -14.28
CA LYS A 282 10.06 9.53 -13.30
C LYS A 282 9.28 10.68 -13.95
N ASP A 283 7.97 10.75 -13.68
CA ASP A 283 7.09 11.85 -14.12
C ASP A 283 7.19 12.17 -15.63
N LYS A 284 7.19 11.11 -16.47
CA LYS A 284 7.39 11.19 -17.93
C LYS A 284 8.76 11.74 -18.36
N ILE A 285 9.69 11.89 -17.45
CA ILE A 285 11.07 12.28 -17.76
C ILE A 285 11.97 11.04 -17.65
N MET A 286 12.70 10.77 -18.71
CA MET A 286 13.72 9.72 -18.76
C MET A 286 15.11 10.38 -18.77
N ARG A 287 15.90 10.04 -17.76
CA ARG A 287 17.32 10.43 -17.67
C ARG A 287 18.17 9.20 -17.94
N ILE A 288 19.08 9.30 -18.89
CA ILE A 288 19.97 8.21 -19.31
C ILE A 288 21.35 8.44 -18.73
N PHE A 289 21.85 7.41 -18.02
CA PHE A 289 23.13 7.46 -17.31
C PHE A 289 24.08 6.37 -17.85
N GLU A 290 25.36 6.73 -17.95
CA GLU A 290 26.48 5.80 -17.98
C GLU A 290 27.10 5.81 -16.58
N ASP A 291 26.99 4.71 -15.85
CA ASP A 291 27.28 4.66 -14.42
C ASP A 291 26.50 5.74 -13.66
N ASP A 292 27.18 6.72 -13.06
CA ASP A 292 26.56 7.86 -12.37
C ASP A 292 26.57 9.16 -13.19
N ARG A 293 27.09 9.14 -14.42
CA ARG A 293 27.16 10.31 -15.30
C ARG A 293 25.86 10.42 -16.11
N LEU A 294 25.15 11.53 -15.96
CA LEU A 294 24.02 11.86 -16.80
C LEU A 294 24.51 12.14 -18.24
N ILE A 295 23.97 11.42 -19.20
CA ILE A 295 24.28 11.56 -20.64
C ILE A 295 23.27 12.48 -21.30
N VAL A 296 21.95 12.17 -21.16
CA VAL A 296 20.88 12.92 -21.83
C VAL A 296 19.58 12.75 -21.08
N THR A 297 18.70 13.73 -21.21
CA THR A 297 17.34 13.71 -20.66
C THR A 297 16.32 13.79 -21.79
N TYR A 298 15.29 12.96 -21.71
CA TYR A 298 14.17 12.95 -22.66
C TYR A 298 12.85 13.09 -21.90
N GLU A 299 11.91 13.78 -22.51
CA GLU A 299 10.50 13.69 -22.15
C GLU A 299 9.90 12.49 -22.90
N ILE A 300 9.20 11.61 -22.17
CA ILE A 300 8.58 10.43 -22.77
C ILE A 300 7.24 10.87 -23.36
N PRO A 301 7.05 10.75 -24.69
CA PRO A 301 5.79 11.11 -25.33
C PRO A 301 4.69 10.13 -24.88
N GLU A 302 3.45 10.61 -24.91
CA GLU A 302 2.31 9.72 -24.73
C GLU A 302 2.27 8.62 -25.81
N PRO A 303 1.74 7.41 -25.51
CA PRO A 303 1.95 6.22 -26.34
C PRO A 303 1.39 6.26 -27.77
N LYS A 304 1.02 7.41 -28.32
CA LYS A 304 0.38 7.54 -29.64
C LYS A 304 1.21 8.24 -30.73
N PHE A 305 2.46 8.63 -30.47
CA PHE A 305 3.26 9.30 -31.49
C PHE A 305 4.56 8.56 -31.79
N MET A 306 4.63 7.91 -32.96
CA MET A 306 5.92 7.58 -33.58
C MET A 306 6.67 8.91 -33.79
N ILE A 307 7.88 9.05 -33.23
CA ILE A 307 8.76 10.18 -33.53
C ILE A 307 9.11 10.08 -35.01
N SER A 308 8.73 11.08 -35.78
CA SER A 308 9.06 11.12 -37.22
C SER A 308 10.58 11.17 -37.42
N PRO A 309 11.10 10.59 -38.52
CA PRO A 309 12.54 10.61 -38.85
C PRO A 309 13.15 12.01 -38.94
N GLN A 310 12.36 13.05 -39.06
CA GLN A 310 12.81 14.45 -39.18
C GLN A 310 13.46 15.00 -37.89
N LYS A 311 13.08 14.49 -36.67
CA LYS A 311 13.75 14.90 -35.42
C LYS A 311 15.13 14.27 -35.22
N ILE A 312 15.48 13.25 -36.00
CA ILE A 312 16.81 12.61 -35.95
C ILE A 312 17.86 13.50 -36.60
N ALA A 313 17.48 14.31 -37.57
CA ALA A 313 18.40 15.19 -38.32
C ALA A 313 18.86 16.44 -37.54
N GLU A 314 18.17 16.82 -36.46
CA GLU A 314 18.53 18.00 -35.65
C GLU A 314 19.55 17.69 -34.54
N ILE A 315 19.91 16.41 -34.33
CA ILE A 315 20.80 15.93 -33.27
C ILE A 315 22.18 15.51 -33.78
N TRP A 316 22.43 15.63 -35.13
CA TRP A 316 23.71 15.34 -35.79
C TRP A 316 24.50 16.61 -36.09
#